data_ad753019ea8794558c69d33c1f07912a
#
_entry.id   ad753019ea8794558c69d33c1f07912a
#
_cell.length_a   1.000
_cell.length_b   1.000
_cell.length_c   1.000
_cell.angle_alpha   90.00
_cell.angle_beta   90.00
_cell.angle_gamma   90.00
#
_symmetry.space_group_name_H-M   'P 1'
#
loop_
_entity.id
_entity.type
_entity.pdbx_description
1 polymer ?
#
loop_
_entity_poly.entity_id
_entity_poly.type
_entity_poly.pdbx_seq_one_letter_code
_entity_poly.pdbx_strand_id
1 'polypeptide(L)'
;MRTETVGLNSRYRGGARNLLAQSPRINALAHQHSVKQIADKALEAEAFPVRALFFDKVAEANWKVPWHQDTAIAVHQRADAPGFTGWSEKEGVPHVHPPASVLEGIIALRLHLDDCGQDNGPLRVIPGSHTQGILTAEQIEAARQRASEVICTAKTGDILALRPLLLHASSSALSPSHRRVLHIEYACHPLPHGLQWFEQATAVSTLNQHP
;
A
#
# COMPACT_ATOMS: atom_id res chain seq x y z
N MET A 1 -17.66 7.22 4.34
CA MET A 1 -16.57 6.50 3.70
C MET A 1 -17.05 5.60 2.54
N ARG A 2 -18.00 4.64 2.72
CA ARG A 2 -18.52 3.81 1.60
C ARG A 2 -19.07 4.61 0.41
N THR A 3 -19.79 5.70 0.64
CA THR A 3 -20.37 6.53 -0.42
C THR A 3 -19.30 7.25 -1.25
N GLU A 4 -18.21 7.68 -0.63
CA GLU A 4 -17.10 8.35 -1.31
C GLU A 4 -16.27 7.37 -2.16
N THR A 5 -16.08 6.14 -1.67
CA THR A 5 -15.40 5.09 -2.42
C THR A 5 -16.18 4.60 -3.64
N VAL A 6 -17.52 4.66 -3.63
CA VAL A 6 -18.35 4.38 -4.80
C VAL A 6 -18.09 5.40 -5.92
N GLY A 7 -17.93 6.69 -5.57
CA GLY A 7 -17.56 7.73 -6.53
C GLY A 7 -16.15 7.53 -7.12
N LEU A 8 -15.20 7.04 -6.33
CA LEU A 8 -13.85 6.69 -6.81
C LEU A 8 -13.89 5.51 -7.79
N ASN A 9 -14.70 4.50 -7.51
CA ASN A 9 -14.78 3.29 -8.33
C ASN A 9 -15.37 3.55 -9.74
N SER A 10 -16.25 4.53 -9.89
CA SER A 10 -16.78 4.93 -11.20
C SER A 10 -15.74 5.58 -12.11
N ARG A 11 -14.69 6.17 -11.56
CA ARG A 11 -13.60 6.80 -12.28
C ARG A 11 -12.46 5.83 -12.67
N TYR A 12 -12.19 4.82 -11.83
CA TYR A 12 -11.02 3.95 -11.95
C TYR A 12 -11.45 2.50 -11.82
N ARG A 13 -11.47 1.75 -12.92
CA ARG A 13 -11.78 0.31 -12.90
C ARG A 13 -10.86 -0.42 -11.91
N GLY A 14 -11.42 -0.82 -10.76
CA GLY A 14 -10.75 -1.66 -9.76
C GLY A 14 -9.81 -0.96 -8.78
N GLY A 15 -9.58 0.37 -8.88
CA GLY A 15 -8.73 1.07 -7.90
C GLY A 15 -8.54 2.56 -8.15
N ALA A 16 -8.06 3.27 -7.13
CA ALA A 16 -7.67 4.69 -7.19
C ALA A 16 -6.37 4.92 -6.43
N ARG A 17 -5.62 5.94 -6.83
CA ARG A 17 -4.31 6.32 -6.28
C ARG A 17 -4.34 7.75 -5.75
N ASN A 18 -3.27 8.13 -5.04
CA ASN A 18 -3.01 9.50 -4.59
C ASN A 18 -4.15 10.07 -3.72
N LEU A 19 -4.72 9.25 -2.86
CA LEU A 19 -5.94 9.57 -2.13
C LEU A 19 -5.72 10.48 -0.92
N LEU A 20 -4.51 10.59 -0.39
CA LEU A 20 -4.20 11.58 0.66
C LEU A 20 -4.33 13.00 0.12
N ALA A 21 -3.91 13.22 -1.14
CA ALA A 21 -4.04 14.52 -1.80
C ALA A 21 -5.45 14.79 -2.34
N GLN A 22 -6.18 13.75 -2.78
CA GLN A 22 -7.46 13.89 -3.48
C GLN A 22 -8.68 13.83 -2.57
N SER A 23 -8.56 13.26 -1.36
CA SER A 23 -9.68 13.09 -0.42
C SER A 23 -9.34 13.60 0.97
N PRO A 24 -9.87 14.77 1.38
CA PRO A 24 -9.68 15.27 2.74
C PRO A 24 -10.12 14.29 3.83
N ARG A 25 -11.15 13.47 3.56
CA ARG A 25 -11.63 12.47 4.52
C ARG A 25 -10.65 11.31 4.68
N ILE A 26 -10.04 10.84 3.58
CA ILE A 26 -9.02 9.78 3.64
C ILE A 26 -7.77 10.33 4.32
N ASN A 27 -7.39 11.55 4.01
CA ASN A 27 -6.28 12.24 4.69
C ASN A 27 -6.54 12.34 6.20
N ALA A 28 -7.71 12.84 6.61
CA ALA A 28 -8.09 12.93 8.02
C ALA A 28 -8.09 11.55 8.72
N LEU A 29 -8.60 10.51 8.05
CA LEU A 29 -8.57 9.15 8.56
C LEU A 29 -7.12 8.65 8.75
N ALA A 30 -6.24 8.90 7.79
CA ALA A 30 -4.83 8.50 7.87
C ALA A 30 -4.09 9.17 9.05
N HIS A 31 -4.50 10.37 9.44
CA HIS A 31 -3.95 11.08 10.59
C HIS A 31 -4.70 10.82 11.90
N GLN A 32 -5.84 10.09 11.85
CA GLN A 32 -6.60 9.79 13.05
C GLN A 32 -5.78 8.92 14.01
N HIS A 33 -5.72 9.32 15.28
CA HIS A 33 -4.90 8.66 16.30
C HIS A 33 -5.11 7.14 16.37
N SER A 34 -6.35 6.66 16.33
CA SER A 34 -6.68 5.23 16.36
C SER A 34 -6.15 4.41 15.19
N VAL A 35 -5.89 5.03 14.04
CA VAL A 35 -5.28 4.39 12.87
C VAL A 35 -3.76 4.55 12.91
N LYS A 36 -3.27 5.79 13.12
CA LYS A 36 -1.85 6.09 13.14
C LYS A 36 -1.08 5.30 14.21
N GLN A 37 -1.64 5.15 15.42
CA GLN A 37 -1.01 4.38 16.50
C GLN A 37 -0.71 2.91 16.15
N ILE A 38 -1.46 2.32 15.21
CA ILE A 38 -1.16 0.96 14.71
C ILE A 38 0.15 0.97 13.93
N ALA A 39 0.34 1.99 13.09
CA ALA A 39 1.58 2.17 12.33
C ALA A 39 2.76 2.52 13.26
N ASP A 40 2.57 3.43 14.21
CA ASP A 40 3.58 3.81 15.21
C ASP A 40 4.08 2.57 15.98
N LYS A 41 3.15 1.73 16.45
CA LYS A 41 3.47 0.50 17.17
C LYS A 41 4.19 -0.53 16.27
N ALA A 42 3.76 -0.67 15.01
CA ALA A 42 4.35 -1.64 14.10
C ALA A 42 5.76 -1.23 13.62
N LEU A 43 6.03 0.07 13.57
CA LEU A 43 7.34 0.62 13.19
C LEU A 43 8.24 0.92 14.40
N GLU A 44 7.68 0.85 15.63
CA GLU A 44 8.36 1.24 16.88
C GLU A 44 8.91 2.68 16.82
N ALA A 45 8.23 3.54 16.07
CA ALA A 45 8.62 4.92 15.80
C ALA A 45 7.40 5.77 15.45
N GLU A 46 7.53 7.09 15.51
CA GLU A 46 6.49 7.98 15.03
C GLU A 46 6.34 7.86 13.50
N ALA A 47 5.17 7.40 13.07
CA ALA A 47 4.86 7.19 11.67
C ALA A 47 4.04 8.35 11.09
N PHE A 48 4.17 8.57 9.80
CA PHE A 48 3.36 9.52 9.05
C PHE A 48 2.88 8.90 7.72
N PRO A 49 1.67 9.22 7.26
CA PRO A 49 1.14 8.66 6.02
C PRO A 49 1.89 9.23 4.82
N VAL A 50 2.27 8.37 3.87
CA VAL A 50 3.03 8.73 2.67
C VAL A 50 2.30 8.40 1.37
N ARG A 51 1.27 7.53 1.44
CA ARG A 51 0.51 7.13 0.27
C ARG A 51 -0.82 6.51 0.66
N ALA A 52 -1.87 6.75 -0.13
CA ALA A 52 -3.11 6.02 0.02
C ALA A 52 -3.66 5.55 -1.32
N LEU A 53 -4.09 4.28 -1.34
CA LEU A 53 -4.65 3.58 -2.49
C LEU A 53 -6.01 2.99 -2.10
N PHE A 54 -6.90 2.90 -3.07
CA PHE A 54 -8.15 2.18 -2.93
C PHE A 54 -8.17 1.01 -3.92
N PHE A 55 -8.64 -0.13 -3.47
CA PHE A 55 -8.84 -1.31 -4.30
C PHE A 55 -10.27 -1.80 -4.16
N ASP A 56 -10.91 -2.14 -5.28
CA ASP A 56 -12.19 -2.82 -5.29
C ASP A 56 -12.14 -3.99 -6.29
N LYS A 57 -12.23 -5.20 -5.77
CA LYS A 57 -12.39 -6.40 -6.58
C LYS A 57 -13.87 -6.67 -6.76
N VAL A 58 -14.31 -6.64 -7.99
CA VAL A 58 -15.68 -6.95 -8.43
C VAL A 58 -15.61 -7.93 -9.60
N ALA A 59 -16.74 -8.42 -10.07
CA ALA A 59 -16.78 -9.39 -11.19
C ALA A 59 -16.06 -8.86 -12.44
N GLU A 60 -16.25 -7.59 -12.76
CA GLU A 60 -15.68 -6.90 -13.93
C GLU A 60 -14.19 -6.53 -13.75
N ALA A 61 -13.69 -6.60 -12.50
CA ALA A 61 -12.32 -6.28 -12.11
C ALA A 61 -11.81 -7.33 -11.12
N ASN A 62 -11.82 -8.61 -11.52
CA ASN A 62 -11.43 -9.76 -10.71
C ASN A 62 -10.03 -10.27 -11.09
N TRP A 63 -9.02 -9.43 -10.89
CA TRP A 63 -7.64 -9.76 -11.27
C TRP A 63 -6.93 -10.62 -10.22
N LYS A 64 -5.99 -11.43 -10.69
CA LYS A 64 -5.02 -12.17 -9.87
C LYS A 64 -3.78 -11.29 -9.65
N VAL A 65 -3.25 -11.30 -8.45
CA VAL A 65 -1.96 -10.70 -8.12
C VAL A 65 -0.98 -11.84 -7.85
N PRO A 66 0.08 -12.01 -8.67
CA PRO A 66 1.10 -13.03 -8.43
C PRO A 66 1.88 -12.74 -7.15
N TRP A 67 2.67 -13.70 -6.69
CA TRP A 67 3.57 -13.51 -5.55
C TRP A 67 4.60 -12.44 -5.84
N HIS A 68 4.71 -11.46 -4.96
CA HIS A 68 5.61 -10.31 -5.08
C HIS A 68 5.85 -9.65 -3.72
N GLN A 69 6.76 -8.69 -3.72
CA GLN A 69 6.98 -7.69 -2.68
C GLN A 69 6.60 -6.32 -3.24
N ASP A 70 6.13 -5.42 -2.40
CA ASP A 70 5.92 -4.01 -2.78
C ASP A 70 7.25 -3.27 -2.68
N THR A 71 7.95 -3.12 -3.80
CA THR A 71 9.31 -2.56 -3.83
C THR A 71 9.40 -1.16 -4.43
N ALA A 72 8.31 -0.56 -4.86
CA ALA A 72 8.30 0.76 -5.48
C ALA A 72 7.58 1.78 -4.61
N ILE A 73 8.20 2.93 -4.40
CA ILE A 73 7.63 4.09 -3.70
C ILE A 73 7.28 5.22 -4.68
N ALA A 74 6.33 6.06 -4.30
CA ALA A 74 5.97 7.29 -5.02
C ALA A 74 6.75 8.48 -4.46
N VAL A 75 7.38 9.26 -5.33
CA VAL A 75 8.18 10.42 -4.96
C VAL A 75 7.73 11.67 -5.72
N HIS A 76 8.01 12.85 -5.15
CA HIS A 76 7.58 14.11 -5.73
C HIS A 76 8.24 14.41 -7.08
N GLN A 77 9.53 14.11 -7.20
CA GLN A 77 10.31 14.31 -8.43
C GLN A 77 11.45 13.31 -8.55
N ARG A 78 11.91 13.12 -9.77
CA ARG A 78 13.15 12.37 -10.02
C ARG A 78 14.36 13.15 -9.54
N ALA A 79 15.32 12.44 -8.94
CA ALA A 79 16.62 12.99 -8.58
C ALA A 79 17.70 11.92 -8.76
N ASP A 80 18.95 12.34 -8.89
CA ASP A 80 20.10 11.43 -8.79
C ASP A 80 20.27 11.04 -7.32
N ALA A 81 19.90 9.81 -7.00
CA ALA A 81 19.89 9.29 -5.65
C ALA A 81 20.57 7.91 -5.61
N PRO A 82 21.77 7.79 -5.02
CA PRO A 82 22.48 6.53 -4.93
C PRO A 82 21.62 5.42 -4.31
N GLY A 83 21.62 4.24 -4.97
CA GLY A 83 20.83 3.08 -4.54
C GLY A 83 19.37 3.10 -4.93
N PHE A 84 18.85 4.19 -5.51
CA PHE A 84 17.50 4.26 -6.07
C PHE A 84 17.53 3.90 -7.56
N THR A 85 16.73 2.90 -7.96
CA THR A 85 16.78 2.32 -9.31
C THR A 85 15.38 2.15 -9.90
N GLY A 86 15.28 1.73 -11.17
CA GLY A 86 14.00 1.33 -11.77
C GLY A 86 12.96 2.43 -11.81
N TRP A 87 13.37 3.66 -12.15
CA TRP A 87 12.48 4.80 -12.29
C TRP A 87 11.37 4.54 -13.30
N SER A 88 10.15 4.80 -12.88
CA SER A 88 8.95 4.67 -13.70
C SER A 88 7.97 5.80 -13.41
N GLU A 89 6.87 5.86 -14.14
CA GLU A 89 5.80 6.83 -13.90
C GLU A 89 4.46 6.11 -13.90
N LYS A 90 3.58 6.46 -12.96
CA LYS A 90 2.21 5.94 -12.89
C LYS A 90 1.28 7.11 -12.65
N GLU A 91 0.38 7.37 -13.60
CA GLU A 91 -0.59 8.48 -13.53
C GLU A 91 0.07 9.84 -13.27
N GLY A 92 1.20 10.12 -13.96
CA GLY A 92 1.96 11.36 -13.81
C GLY A 92 2.82 11.47 -12.54
N VAL A 93 2.89 10.41 -11.73
CA VAL A 93 3.67 10.39 -10.49
C VAL A 93 4.93 9.55 -10.67
N PRO A 94 6.13 10.10 -10.40
CA PRO A 94 7.37 9.34 -10.42
C PRO A 94 7.37 8.25 -9.34
N HIS A 95 7.80 7.06 -9.75
CA HIS A 95 8.02 5.91 -8.86
C HIS A 95 9.45 5.42 -9.01
N VAL A 96 9.99 4.88 -7.93
CA VAL A 96 11.37 4.39 -7.88
C VAL A 96 11.48 3.20 -6.92
N HIS A 97 12.41 2.30 -7.17
CA HIS A 97 12.78 1.23 -6.25
C HIS A 97 13.91 1.74 -5.33
N PRO A 98 13.64 2.01 -4.05
CA PRO A 98 14.65 2.44 -3.09
C PRO A 98 15.45 1.25 -2.55
N PRO A 99 16.54 1.48 -1.81
CA PRO A 99 17.21 0.47 -1.00
C PRO A 99 16.24 -0.21 -0.01
N ALA A 100 16.52 -1.46 0.36
CA ALA A 100 15.70 -2.23 1.31
C ALA A 100 15.49 -1.48 2.64
N SER A 101 16.50 -0.77 3.14
CA SER A 101 16.44 0.01 4.38
C SER A 101 15.33 1.08 4.39
N VAL A 102 14.98 1.64 3.23
CA VAL A 102 13.83 2.57 3.11
C VAL A 102 12.52 1.80 3.23
N LEU A 103 12.41 0.64 2.58
CA LEU A 103 11.20 -0.21 2.62
C LEU A 103 10.98 -0.82 4.01
N GLU A 104 12.03 -1.10 4.75
CA GLU A 104 11.98 -1.58 6.13
C GLU A 104 11.36 -0.54 7.08
N GLY A 105 11.49 0.75 6.77
CA GLY A 105 10.87 1.86 7.49
C GLY A 105 9.41 2.13 7.09
N ILE A 106 8.76 1.22 6.34
CA ILE A 106 7.38 1.38 5.88
C ILE A 106 6.48 0.27 6.44
N ILE A 107 5.25 0.63 6.77
CA ILE A 107 4.15 -0.29 7.08
C ILE A 107 2.92 0.10 6.26
N ALA A 108 2.23 -0.87 5.68
CA ALA A 108 0.96 -0.67 5.02
C ALA A 108 -0.19 -1.14 5.93
N LEU A 109 -1.18 -0.29 6.13
CA LEU A 109 -2.43 -0.61 6.82
C LEU A 109 -3.53 -0.78 5.77
N ARG A 110 -4.12 -1.97 5.72
CA ARG A 110 -5.20 -2.32 4.79
C ARG A 110 -6.52 -2.39 5.56
N LEU A 111 -7.29 -1.31 5.50
CA LEU A 111 -8.61 -1.24 6.11
C LEU A 111 -9.63 -1.89 5.18
N HIS A 112 -10.26 -2.96 5.64
CA HIS A 112 -11.30 -3.67 4.92
C HIS A 112 -12.66 -2.97 5.09
N LEU A 113 -13.26 -2.56 3.96
CA LEU A 113 -14.60 -1.91 3.94
C LEU A 113 -15.72 -2.91 3.69
N ASP A 114 -15.37 -4.14 3.33
CA ASP A 114 -16.25 -5.28 3.14
C ASP A 114 -15.62 -6.53 3.76
N ASP A 115 -16.44 -7.51 4.07
CA ASP A 115 -15.97 -8.84 4.48
C ASP A 115 -15.14 -9.48 3.35
N CYS A 116 -14.02 -10.07 3.71
CA CYS A 116 -13.14 -10.80 2.82
C CYS A 116 -12.98 -12.23 3.31
N GLY A 117 -13.85 -13.13 2.87
CA GLY A 117 -13.75 -14.56 3.12
C GLY A 117 -12.77 -15.26 2.19
N GLN A 118 -12.60 -16.58 2.36
CA GLN A 118 -11.67 -17.38 1.56
C GLN A 118 -11.96 -17.33 0.05
N ASP A 119 -13.23 -17.23 -0.33
CA ASP A 119 -13.67 -17.26 -1.73
C ASP A 119 -13.66 -15.87 -2.40
N ASN A 120 -13.43 -14.80 -1.63
CA ASN A 120 -13.41 -13.43 -2.14
C ASN A 120 -12.00 -12.91 -2.41
N GLY A 121 -11.06 -13.79 -2.76
CA GLY A 121 -9.70 -13.47 -3.15
C GLY A 121 -8.89 -12.74 -2.07
N PRO A 122 -8.80 -13.26 -0.83
CA PRO A 122 -8.03 -12.66 0.25
C PRO A 122 -6.54 -12.61 -0.10
N LEU A 123 -5.79 -11.78 0.63
CA LEU A 123 -4.34 -11.86 0.59
C LEU A 123 -3.87 -13.21 1.15
N ARG A 124 -2.83 -13.73 0.52
CA ARG A 124 -2.03 -14.85 1.02
C ARG A 124 -0.63 -14.32 1.24
N VAL A 125 -0.03 -14.66 2.34
CA VAL A 125 1.30 -14.18 2.74
C VAL A 125 2.20 -15.34 3.13
N ILE A 126 3.52 -15.13 3.01
CA ILE A 126 4.53 -16.02 3.59
C ILE A 126 5.10 -15.32 4.84
N PRO A 127 4.70 -15.73 6.04
CA PRO A 127 5.14 -15.10 7.28
C PRO A 127 6.66 -15.09 7.39
N GLY A 128 7.20 -13.97 7.90
CA GLY A 128 8.65 -13.79 8.09
C GLY A 128 9.45 -13.46 6.83
N SER A 129 8.87 -13.55 5.63
CA SER A 129 9.61 -13.31 4.38
C SER A 129 10.12 -11.87 4.22
N HIS A 130 9.54 -10.90 4.92
CA HIS A 130 9.97 -9.50 4.89
C HIS A 130 11.38 -9.27 5.49
N THR A 131 11.89 -10.21 6.29
CA THR A 131 13.23 -10.11 6.89
C THR A 131 14.35 -10.54 5.95
N GLN A 132 14.02 -11.01 4.74
CA GLN A 132 14.98 -11.51 3.75
C GLN A 132 15.43 -10.42 2.76
N GLY A 133 15.04 -9.16 2.97
CA GLY A 133 15.33 -8.07 2.05
C GLY A 133 14.53 -8.16 0.75
N ILE A 134 15.04 -7.51 -0.30
CA ILE A 134 14.44 -7.55 -1.65
C ILE A 134 14.85 -8.85 -2.33
N LEU A 135 13.86 -9.64 -2.74
CA LEU A 135 14.07 -10.97 -3.31
C LEU A 135 14.02 -10.95 -4.85
N THR A 136 14.87 -11.76 -5.48
CA THR A 136 14.75 -12.05 -6.91
C THR A 136 13.59 -12.99 -7.22
N ALA A 137 13.22 -13.13 -8.49
CA ALA A 137 12.15 -14.04 -8.92
C ALA A 137 12.42 -15.49 -8.49
N GLU A 138 13.66 -15.96 -8.59
CA GLU A 138 14.10 -17.29 -8.18
C GLU A 138 13.99 -17.47 -6.67
N GLN A 139 14.35 -16.45 -5.90
CA GLN A 139 14.24 -16.47 -4.44
C GLN A 139 12.78 -16.46 -3.98
N ILE A 140 11.91 -15.71 -4.65
CA ILE A 140 10.46 -15.72 -4.41
C ILE A 140 9.90 -17.13 -4.64
N GLU A 141 10.25 -17.78 -5.75
CA GLU A 141 9.80 -19.13 -6.04
C GLU A 141 10.33 -20.14 -5.01
N ALA A 142 11.60 -20.06 -4.64
CA ALA A 142 12.18 -20.91 -3.60
C ALA A 142 11.51 -20.71 -2.23
N ALA A 143 11.17 -19.47 -1.86
CA ALA A 143 10.45 -19.18 -0.61
C ALA A 143 9.05 -19.82 -0.60
N ARG A 144 8.34 -19.76 -1.73
CA ARG A 144 7.01 -20.38 -1.90
C ARG A 144 7.03 -21.90 -1.77
N GLN A 145 8.10 -22.55 -2.22
CA GLN A 145 8.23 -24.00 -2.12
C GLN A 145 8.56 -24.49 -0.71
N ARG A 146 9.20 -23.63 0.11
CA ARG A 146 9.70 -24.01 1.44
C ARG A 146 8.78 -23.64 2.59
N ALA A 147 7.96 -22.62 2.42
CA ALA A 147 7.16 -22.04 3.51
C ALA A 147 5.66 -22.23 3.29
N SER A 148 4.94 -22.43 4.38
CA SER A 148 3.49 -22.45 4.36
C SER A 148 2.94 -21.03 4.18
N GLU A 149 1.94 -20.88 3.30
CA GLU A 149 1.20 -19.63 3.16
C GLU A 149 0.12 -19.49 4.24
N VAL A 150 -0.18 -18.25 4.62
CA VAL A 150 -1.31 -17.90 5.46
C VAL A 150 -2.32 -17.12 4.65
N ILE A 151 -3.59 -17.53 4.72
CA ILE A 151 -4.71 -16.84 4.09
C ILE A 151 -5.26 -15.80 5.06
N CYS A 152 -5.22 -14.52 4.66
CA CYS A 152 -5.64 -13.38 5.48
C CYS A 152 -7.11 -13.04 5.19
N THR A 153 -8.05 -13.73 5.84
CA THR A 153 -9.46 -13.31 5.84
C THR A 153 -9.66 -12.12 6.75
N ALA A 154 -10.70 -11.32 6.49
CA ALA A 154 -11.00 -10.13 7.27
C ALA A 154 -12.50 -9.84 7.31
N LYS A 155 -12.94 -9.16 8.36
CA LYS A 155 -14.28 -8.58 8.46
C LYS A 155 -14.25 -7.10 8.11
N THR A 156 -15.41 -6.56 7.78
CA THR A 156 -15.59 -5.11 7.62
C THR A 156 -15.11 -4.38 8.88
N GLY A 157 -14.19 -3.43 8.69
CA GLY A 157 -13.56 -2.67 9.77
C GLY A 157 -12.23 -3.22 10.25
N ASP A 158 -11.87 -4.45 9.90
CA ASP A 158 -10.55 -5.01 10.24
C ASP A 158 -9.43 -4.28 9.51
N ILE A 159 -8.28 -4.18 10.17
CA ILE A 159 -7.04 -3.62 9.61
C ILE A 159 -5.99 -4.73 9.57
N LEU A 160 -5.52 -5.05 8.39
CA LEU A 160 -4.36 -5.91 8.17
C LEU A 160 -3.12 -5.02 7.98
N ALA A 161 -2.16 -5.15 8.89
CA ALA A 161 -0.86 -4.48 8.80
C ALA A 161 0.16 -5.41 8.15
N LEU A 162 0.90 -4.92 7.13
CA LEU A 162 1.93 -5.71 6.46
C LEU A 162 3.13 -4.85 6.05
N ARG A 163 4.33 -5.43 6.13
CA ARG A 163 5.56 -4.81 5.62
C ARG A 163 5.59 -4.89 4.09
N PRO A 164 6.13 -3.88 3.37
CA PRO A 164 6.24 -3.91 1.90
C PRO A 164 7.01 -5.14 1.39
N LEU A 165 8.07 -5.54 2.10
CA LEU A 165 8.90 -6.69 1.76
C LEU A 165 8.28 -8.05 2.13
N LEU A 166 7.09 -8.10 2.73
CA LEU A 166 6.38 -9.34 2.96
C LEU A 166 5.91 -9.92 1.64
N LEU A 167 6.32 -11.16 1.33
CA LEU A 167 5.81 -11.88 0.16
C LEU A 167 4.32 -12.09 0.28
N HIS A 168 3.59 -11.59 -0.69
CA HIS A 168 2.14 -11.69 -0.73
C HIS A 168 1.60 -11.87 -2.14
N ALA A 169 0.39 -12.41 -2.20
CA ALA A 169 -0.35 -12.65 -3.43
C ALA A 169 -1.85 -12.55 -3.17
N SER A 170 -2.66 -12.47 -4.21
CA SER A 170 -4.11 -12.72 -4.08
C SER A 170 -4.65 -13.41 -5.32
N SER A 171 -5.51 -14.41 -5.12
CA SER A 171 -6.23 -15.07 -6.22
C SER A 171 -7.37 -14.19 -6.73
N SER A 172 -7.86 -14.49 -7.91
CA SER A 172 -9.19 -14.04 -8.30
C SER A 172 -10.22 -14.58 -7.30
N ALA A 173 -11.29 -13.82 -7.07
CA ALA A 173 -12.40 -14.28 -6.26
C ALA A 173 -13.16 -15.40 -7.00
N LEU A 174 -13.57 -16.44 -6.29
CA LEU A 174 -14.41 -17.52 -6.82
C LEU A 174 -15.86 -17.06 -6.96
N SER A 175 -16.32 -16.28 -5.97
CA SER A 175 -17.63 -15.64 -5.96
C SER A 175 -17.45 -14.13 -5.87
N PRO A 176 -17.20 -13.43 -7.00
CA PRO A 176 -16.87 -12.02 -6.99
C PRO A 176 -17.98 -11.17 -6.39
N SER A 177 -17.65 -10.44 -5.35
CA SER A 177 -18.47 -9.39 -4.75
C SER A 177 -17.55 -8.19 -4.45
N HIS A 178 -18.09 -7.07 -4.04
CA HIS A 178 -17.25 -5.97 -3.61
C HIS A 178 -16.27 -6.41 -2.53
N ARG A 179 -14.99 -6.18 -2.77
CA ARG A 179 -13.91 -6.30 -1.81
C ARG A 179 -13.12 -5.02 -1.82
N ARG A 180 -13.70 -4.02 -1.14
CA ARG A 180 -13.12 -2.68 -1.03
C ARG A 180 -12.12 -2.65 0.12
N VAL A 181 -10.93 -2.20 -0.20
CA VAL A 181 -9.84 -2.04 0.76
C VAL A 181 -9.22 -0.66 0.56
N LEU A 182 -9.14 0.11 1.64
CA LEU A 182 -8.32 1.31 1.69
C LEU A 182 -6.94 0.89 2.22
N HIS A 183 -5.91 1.10 1.40
CA HIS A 183 -4.52 0.76 1.69
C HIS A 183 -3.76 2.06 1.93
N ILE A 184 -3.26 2.25 3.16
CA ILE A 184 -2.51 3.43 3.56
C ILE A 184 -1.11 3.01 3.95
N GLU A 185 -0.11 3.56 3.28
CA GLU A 185 1.30 3.35 3.60
C GLU A 185 1.79 4.46 4.55
N TYR A 186 2.49 4.04 5.60
CA TYR A 186 3.12 4.92 6.58
C TYR A 186 4.62 4.69 6.56
N ALA A 187 5.39 5.76 6.67
CA ALA A 187 6.83 5.73 6.86
C ALA A 187 7.21 6.34 8.20
N CYS A 188 8.37 5.96 8.74
CA CYS A 188 8.92 6.54 9.96
C CYS A 188 10.16 7.42 9.69
N HIS A 189 10.60 7.54 8.44
CA HIS A 189 11.75 8.36 8.08
C HIS A 189 11.47 9.19 6.82
N PRO A 190 12.01 10.43 6.74
CA PRO A 190 12.09 11.15 5.48
C PRO A 190 12.95 10.37 4.48
N LEU A 191 12.75 10.63 3.19
CA LEU A 191 13.61 10.04 2.16
C LEU A 191 14.99 10.70 2.15
N PRO A 192 16.06 9.93 1.92
CA PRO A 192 17.41 10.46 1.79
C PRO A 192 17.62 11.21 0.46
N HIS A 193 18.78 11.85 0.32
CA HIS A 193 19.25 12.51 -0.90
C HIS A 193 18.31 13.64 -1.41
N GLY A 194 17.56 14.29 -0.52
CA GLY A 194 16.64 15.36 -0.89
C GLY A 194 15.37 14.90 -1.61
N LEU A 195 15.15 13.59 -1.76
CA LEU A 195 13.89 13.07 -2.24
C LEU A 195 12.76 13.36 -1.24
N GLN A 196 11.54 13.50 -1.74
CA GLN A 196 10.34 13.75 -0.94
C GLN A 196 9.26 12.75 -1.29
N TRP A 197 8.51 12.28 -0.29
CA TRP A 197 7.31 11.49 -0.49
C TRP A 197 6.27 12.29 -1.29
N PHE A 198 5.69 11.68 -2.32
CA PHE A 198 4.81 12.39 -3.25
C PHE A 198 3.61 13.06 -2.56
N GLU A 199 2.80 12.31 -1.82
CA GLU A 199 1.56 12.84 -1.25
C GLU A 199 1.83 13.79 -0.06
N GLN A 200 2.97 13.65 0.63
CA GLN A 200 3.37 14.56 1.70
C GLN A 200 3.77 15.92 1.17
N ALA A 201 4.55 15.99 0.11
CA ALA A 201 4.96 17.24 -0.53
C ALA A 201 3.76 17.99 -1.14
N THR A 202 2.81 17.26 -1.71
CA THR A 202 1.60 17.82 -2.31
C THR A 202 0.68 18.44 -1.26
N ALA A 203 0.53 17.82 -0.08
CA ALA A 203 -0.29 18.35 1.01
C ALA A 203 0.25 19.69 1.55
N VAL A 204 1.57 19.83 1.66
CA VAL A 204 2.21 21.10 2.11
C VAL A 204 2.00 22.22 1.09
N SER A 205 2.06 21.91 -0.20
CA SER A 205 1.86 22.91 -1.27
C SER A 205 0.42 23.46 -1.30
N THR A 206 -0.56 22.64 -0.97
CA THR A 206 -1.99 23.06 -0.96
C THR A 206 -2.32 23.97 0.22
N LEU A 207 -1.66 23.78 1.37
CA LEU A 207 -1.83 24.63 2.56
C LEU A 207 -1.23 26.03 2.37
N ASN A 208 -0.20 26.16 1.53
CA ASN A 208 0.47 27.45 1.26
C ASN A 208 -0.20 28.28 0.14
N GLN A 209 -1.26 27.79 -0.49
CA GLN A 209 -1.96 28.48 -1.58
C GLN A 209 -3.29 29.15 -1.16
N HIS A 210 -3.65 29.08 0.12
CA HIS A 210 -4.78 29.84 0.65
C HIS A 210 -4.27 30.92 1.62
N PRO A 211 -4.30 32.21 1.20
CA PRO A 211 -3.99 33.33 2.04
C PRO A 211 -5.08 33.57 3.10
#